data_a4ea0dee47aa75104e99ac7fbe66ae2a
#
_entry.id   a4ea0dee47aa75104e99ac7fbe66ae2a
#
_cell.length_a   1.000
_cell.length_b   1.000
_cell.length_c   1.000
_cell.angle_alpha   90.00
_cell.angle_beta   90.00
_cell.angle_gamma   90.00
#
_symmetry.space_group_name_H-M   'P 1'
#
loop_
_entity.id
_entity.type
_entity.pdbx_description
1 polymer ?
#
loop_
_entity_poly.entity_id
_entity_poly.type
_entity_poly.pdbx_seq_one_letter_code
_entity_poly.pdbx_strand_id
1 'polypeptide(L)'
;AGRFNFTIEQGTTVDFEIQYQDKSGDPIDLAQHQARMMVRPSKDSDTILLTLSSSINLNDGTGLNMKGGGGLSANKPTTSGSIGVFIGHTTSSALNFDTYNKAAVYDLEIASGSGAQARVTRLLEGVITISNEVTKGSSNTNMNIQY
;
A
#
# COMPACT_ATOMS: atom_id res chain seq x y z
N ALA A 1 17.15 2.07 -1.64
CA ALA A 1 15.74 1.66 -1.70
C ALA A 1 15.53 0.64 -2.82
N GLY A 2 14.73 -0.35 -2.58
CA GLY A 2 14.28 -1.27 -3.63
C GLY A 2 13.32 -0.57 -4.58
N ARG A 3 13.11 -1.18 -5.73
CA ARG A 3 12.18 -0.65 -6.72
C ARG A 3 11.16 -1.73 -7.09
N PHE A 4 9.89 -1.35 -7.02
CA PHE A 4 8.79 -2.24 -7.35
C PHE A 4 7.67 -1.44 -7.98
N ASN A 5 7.29 -1.80 -9.19
CA ASN A 5 6.19 -1.19 -9.91
C ASN A 5 5.00 -2.13 -9.87
N PHE A 6 3.81 -1.60 -9.66
CA PHE A 6 2.62 -2.43 -9.67
C PHE A 6 1.42 -1.66 -10.23
N THR A 7 0.34 -2.38 -10.45
CA THR A 7 -0.88 -1.83 -11.03
C THR A 7 -1.99 -1.88 -9.99
N ILE A 8 -2.72 -0.78 -9.86
CA ILE A 8 -3.99 -0.76 -9.13
C ILE A 8 -5.10 -0.81 -10.15
N GLU A 9 -5.89 -1.86 -10.12
CA GLU A 9 -7.12 -1.94 -10.88
C GLU A 9 -8.21 -1.33 -10.03
N GLN A 10 -8.74 -0.19 -10.48
CA GLN A 10 -9.75 0.55 -9.72
C GLN A 10 -10.92 -0.36 -9.39
N GLY A 11 -11.34 -0.34 -8.13
CA GLY A 11 -12.44 -1.18 -7.67
C GLY A 11 -12.05 -2.57 -7.20
N THR A 12 -10.76 -2.93 -7.31
CA THR A 12 -10.29 -4.24 -6.85
C THR A 12 -9.43 -4.11 -5.60
N THR A 13 -9.22 -5.22 -4.93
CA THR A 13 -8.38 -5.30 -3.75
C THR A 13 -6.93 -5.50 -4.16
N VAL A 14 -6.03 -4.72 -3.58
CA VAL A 14 -4.59 -4.91 -3.72
C VAL A 14 -4.06 -5.54 -2.44
N ASP A 15 -3.28 -6.61 -2.56
CA ASP A 15 -2.79 -7.36 -1.40
C ASP A 15 -1.47 -8.04 -1.77
N PHE A 16 -0.38 -7.57 -1.16
CA PHE A 16 0.92 -8.20 -1.33
C PHE A 16 1.78 -7.96 -0.10
N GLU A 17 2.89 -8.68 0.01
CA GLU A 17 3.80 -8.56 1.14
C GLU A 17 5.19 -8.12 0.69
N ILE A 18 5.86 -7.37 1.56
CA ILE A 18 7.25 -6.96 1.40
C ILE A 18 8.05 -7.59 2.53
N GLN A 19 9.20 -8.17 2.21
CA GLN A 19 10.09 -8.74 3.20
C GLN A 19 11.23 -7.77 3.48
N TYR A 20 11.33 -7.30 4.73
CA TYR A 20 12.42 -6.43 5.17
C TYR A 20 13.50 -7.27 5.82
N GLN A 21 14.67 -7.28 5.19
CA GLN A 21 15.80 -8.10 5.62
C GLN A 21 17.05 -7.23 5.74
N ASP A 22 17.99 -7.69 6.58
CA ASP A 22 19.30 -7.07 6.64
C ASP A 22 20.20 -7.57 5.50
N LYS A 23 21.46 -7.12 5.49
CA LYS A 23 22.40 -7.49 4.43
C LYS A 23 22.71 -8.98 4.41
N SER A 24 22.53 -9.65 5.54
CA SER A 24 22.76 -11.10 5.64
C SER A 24 21.54 -11.93 5.24
N GLY A 25 20.42 -11.27 4.92
CA GLY A 25 19.19 -11.97 4.57
C GLY A 25 18.32 -12.31 5.76
N ASP A 26 18.67 -11.88 6.95
CA ASP A 26 17.89 -12.14 8.15
C ASP A 26 16.73 -11.13 8.27
N PRO A 27 15.53 -11.60 8.65
CA PRO A 27 14.40 -10.70 8.84
C PRO A 27 14.69 -9.67 9.91
N ILE A 28 14.24 -8.44 9.68
CA ILE A 28 14.32 -7.38 10.68
C ILE A 28 13.06 -7.41 11.52
N ASP A 29 13.21 -7.39 12.83
CA ASP A 29 12.08 -7.33 13.75
C ASP A 29 11.40 -5.96 13.62
N LEU A 30 10.13 -5.98 13.28
CA LEU A 30 9.34 -4.78 13.04
C LEU A 30 8.69 -4.22 14.31
N ALA A 31 8.95 -4.82 15.47
CA ALA A 31 8.52 -4.23 16.74
C ALA A 31 9.13 -2.84 16.87
N GLN A 32 8.38 -1.90 17.39
CA GLN A 32 8.81 -0.50 17.55
C GLN A 32 9.04 0.24 16.23
N HIS A 33 8.56 -0.31 15.12
CA HIS A 33 8.62 0.34 13.82
C HIS A 33 7.24 0.82 13.38
N GLN A 34 7.25 1.88 12.58
CA GLN A 34 6.06 2.40 11.92
C GLN A 34 6.38 2.54 10.43
N ALA A 35 5.37 2.41 9.60
CA ALA A 35 5.56 2.51 8.16
C ALA A 35 4.52 3.45 7.55
N ARG A 36 4.91 4.08 6.45
CA ARG A 36 4.05 4.97 5.71
C ARG A 36 4.37 4.85 4.22
N MET A 37 3.33 4.83 3.42
CA MET A 37 3.43 4.84 1.97
C MET A 37 2.57 5.96 1.44
N MET A 38 3.12 6.74 0.51
CA MET A 38 2.42 7.87 -0.06
C MET A 38 2.48 7.79 -1.57
N VAL A 39 1.33 8.02 -2.20
CA VAL A 39 1.18 7.96 -3.65
C VAL A 39 0.85 9.36 -4.15
N ARG A 40 1.62 9.83 -5.12
CA ARG A 40 1.47 11.15 -5.73
C ARG A 40 1.50 11.05 -7.24
N PRO A 41 0.90 12.03 -7.97
CA PRO A 41 0.98 12.05 -9.44
C PRO A 41 2.42 12.13 -9.95
N SER A 42 3.29 12.83 -9.23
CA SER A 42 4.71 12.96 -9.54
C SER A 42 5.47 13.29 -8.26
N LYS A 43 6.80 13.18 -8.31
CA LYS A 43 7.63 13.48 -7.14
C LYS A 43 7.50 14.94 -6.68
N ASP A 44 7.26 15.85 -7.62
CA ASP A 44 7.20 17.27 -7.32
C ASP A 44 5.77 17.75 -6.99
N SER A 45 4.81 16.88 -7.09
CA SER A 45 3.42 17.23 -6.84
C SER A 45 3.13 17.34 -5.35
N ASP A 46 2.40 18.36 -4.95
CA ASP A 46 1.89 18.50 -3.59
C ASP A 46 0.60 17.70 -3.39
N THR A 47 0.01 17.21 -4.47
CA THR A 47 -1.20 16.40 -4.40
C THR A 47 -0.88 15.01 -3.90
N ILE A 48 -1.63 14.54 -2.90
CA ILE A 48 -1.51 13.19 -2.38
C ILE A 48 -2.73 12.41 -2.84
N LEU A 49 -2.51 11.36 -3.62
CA LEU A 49 -3.59 10.52 -4.12
C LEU A 49 -4.02 9.48 -3.10
N LEU A 50 -3.07 8.95 -2.34
CA LEU A 50 -3.34 7.90 -1.38
C LEU A 50 -2.23 7.87 -0.34
N THR A 51 -2.60 7.65 0.91
CA THR A 51 -1.64 7.41 1.99
C THR A 51 -2.01 6.11 2.69
N LEU A 52 -1.03 5.22 2.81
CA LEU A 52 -1.14 4.03 3.64
C LEU A 52 -0.21 4.19 4.83
N SER A 53 -0.64 3.71 5.98
CA SER A 53 0.20 3.74 7.18
C SER A 53 0.03 2.46 7.98
N SER A 54 0.91 2.27 8.97
CA SER A 54 0.79 1.14 9.86
C SER A 54 -0.41 1.25 10.81
N SER A 55 -1.10 2.41 10.81
CA SER A 55 -2.42 2.55 11.42
C SER A 55 -3.47 2.13 10.40
N ILE A 56 -3.91 0.89 10.47
CA ILE A 56 -4.76 0.28 9.45
C ILE A 56 -6.18 0.80 9.57
N ASN A 57 -6.80 1.06 8.42
CA ASN A 57 -8.21 1.44 8.36
C ASN A 57 -9.07 0.25 8.78
N LEU A 58 -9.83 0.40 9.85
CA LEU A 58 -10.63 -0.70 10.40
C LEU A 58 -11.87 -1.00 9.57
N ASN A 59 -12.25 -0.13 8.64
CA ASN A 59 -13.42 -0.36 7.80
C ASN A 59 -13.15 -1.32 6.65
N ASP A 60 -12.00 -1.16 5.95
CA ASP A 60 -11.70 -1.97 4.78
C ASP A 60 -10.33 -2.63 4.81
N GLY A 61 -9.55 -2.39 5.87
CA GLY A 61 -8.24 -3.00 6.03
C GLY A 61 -7.11 -2.31 5.28
N THR A 62 -7.38 -1.21 4.61
CA THR A 62 -6.34 -0.48 3.88
C THR A 62 -5.23 -0.01 4.81
N GLY A 63 -3.99 -0.29 4.46
CA GLY A 63 -2.84 0.12 5.24
C GLY A 63 -1.67 -0.82 5.10
N LEU A 64 -0.72 -0.65 6.00
CA LEU A 64 0.51 -1.42 6.07
C LEU A 64 0.50 -2.24 7.35
N ASN A 65 0.49 -3.57 7.22
CA ASN A 65 0.42 -4.45 8.37
C ASN A 65 1.81 -4.97 8.71
N MET A 66 2.31 -4.59 9.87
CA MET A 66 3.65 -4.96 10.33
C MET A 66 3.75 -6.42 10.77
N LYS A 67 2.63 -7.13 10.74
CA LYS A 67 2.58 -8.56 11.04
C LYS A 67 2.31 -9.41 9.80
N GLY A 68 2.58 -8.84 8.63
CA GLY A 68 2.29 -9.52 7.37
C GLY A 68 0.81 -9.71 7.15
N GLY A 69 0.47 -10.50 6.13
CA GLY A 69 -0.92 -10.72 5.79
C GLY A 69 -1.59 -9.52 5.15
N GLY A 70 -2.81 -9.70 4.72
CA GLY A 70 -3.58 -8.64 4.08
C GLY A 70 -4.57 -8.00 5.03
N GLY A 71 -4.58 -6.67 5.06
CA GLY A 71 -5.57 -5.92 5.79
C GLY A 71 -5.57 -6.24 7.28
N LEU A 72 -6.73 -6.64 7.77
CA LEU A 72 -6.91 -6.95 9.19
C LEU A 72 -6.53 -8.39 9.54
N SER A 73 -6.10 -9.18 8.56
CA SER A 73 -5.80 -10.60 8.74
C SER A 73 -4.33 -10.85 9.04
N ALA A 74 -3.78 -10.11 9.98
CA ALA A 74 -2.38 -10.27 10.38
C ALA A 74 -2.17 -11.68 10.95
N ASN A 75 -1.16 -12.40 10.44
CA ASN A 75 -0.94 -13.78 10.83
C ASN A 75 0.52 -14.14 11.05
N LYS A 76 1.42 -13.18 11.03
CA LYS A 76 2.85 -13.41 11.22
C LYS A 76 3.37 -12.58 12.38
N PRO A 77 4.39 -13.07 13.11
CA PRO A 77 4.99 -12.27 14.16
C PRO A 77 5.77 -11.08 13.58
N THR A 78 5.96 -10.04 14.37
CA THR A 78 6.76 -8.88 13.94
C THR A 78 8.19 -9.27 13.61
N THR A 79 8.69 -10.34 14.21
CA THR A 79 10.03 -10.86 13.94
C THR A 79 10.20 -11.41 12.53
N SER A 80 9.09 -11.64 11.81
CA SER A 80 9.16 -12.15 10.44
C SER A 80 9.67 -11.12 9.43
N GLY A 81 9.65 -9.83 9.77
CA GLY A 81 10.04 -8.78 8.85
C GLY A 81 9.07 -8.59 7.69
N SER A 82 7.90 -9.17 7.74
CA SER A 82 6.90 -9.09 6.66
C SER A 82 5.98 -7.90 6.86
N ILE A 83 5.86 -7.07 5.83
CA ILE A 83 4.94 -5.93 5.81
C ILE A 83 3.86 -6.23 4.78
N GLY A 84 2.62 -6.34 5.23
CA GLY A 84 1.49 -6.54 4.32
C GLY A 84 1.00 -5.22 3.76
N VAL A 85 0.93 -5.11 2.44
CA VAL A 85 0.39 -3.94 1.77
C VAL A 85 -1.01 -4.30 1.29
N PHE A 86 -2.00 -3.56 1.75
CA PHE A 86 -3.40 -3.85 1.45
C PHE A 86 -4.13 -2.56 1.09
N ILE A 87 -4.82 -2.58 -0.03
CA ILE A 87 -5.71 -1.50 -0.43
C ILE A 87 -7.07 -2.12 -0.69
N GLY A 88 -8.05 -1.82 0.17
CA GLY A 88 -9.38 -2.35 0.04
C GLY A 88 -10.08 -1.84 -1.22
N HIS A 89 -11.05 -2.60 -1.73
CA HIS A 89 -11.73 -2.24 -2.97
C HIS A 89 -12.48 -0.91 -2.86
N THR A 90 -12.97 -0.57 -1.68
CA THR A 90 -13.66 0.72 -1.48
C THR A 90 -12.68 1.87 -1.61
N THR A 91 -11.47 1.73 -1.08
CA THR A 91 -10.44 2.75 -1.20
C THR A 91 -9.96 2.86 -2.64
N SER A 92 -9.72 1.74 -3.32
CA SER A 92 -9.26 1.77 -4.71
C SER A 92 -10.32 2.33 -5.64
N SER A 93 -11.61 2.07 -5.38
CA SER A 93 -12.70 2.64 -6.17
C SER A 93 -12.76 4.17 -6.06
N ALA A 94 -12.39 4.70 -4.90
CA ALA A 94 -12.43 6.14 -4.64
C ALA A 94 -11.24 6.88 -5.21
N LEU A 95 -10.21 6.19 -5.70
CA LEU A 95 -9.06 6.83 -6.29
C LEU A 95 -9.47 7.54 -7.57
N ASN A 96 -9.26 8.85 -7.57
CA ASN A 96 -9.69 9.68 -8.68
C ASN A 96 -8.47 10.09 -9.48
N PHE A 97 -8.25 9.39 -10.59
CA PHE A 97 -7.15 9.67 -11.48
C PHE A 97 -7.64 10.39 -12.71
N ASP A 98 -6.78 11.25 -13.26
CA ASP A 98 -7.05 11.90 -14.51
C ASP A 98 -7.30 10.86 -15.59
N THR A 99 -8.24 11.16 -16.48
CA THR A 99 -8.61 10.27 -17.58
C THR A 99 -7.42 9.81 -18.41
N TYR A 100 -6.43 10.68 -18.57
CA TYR A 100 -5.28 10.39 -19.41
C TYR A 100 -4.04 10.01 -18.63
N ASN A 101 -3.97 10.36 -17.36
CA ASN A 101 -2.81 10.05 -16.54
C ASN A 101 -3.05 8.74 -15.81
N LYS A 102 -2.41 7.71 -16.25
CA LYS A 102 -2.58 6.36 -15.71
C LYS A 102 -1.45 5.94 -14.80
N ALA A 103 -0.52 6.83 -14.51
CA ALA A 103 0.65 6.51 -13.71
C ALA A 103 0.81 7.48 -12.55
N ALA A 104 1.27 6.95 -11.44
CA ALA A 104 1.61 7.71 -10.24
C ALA A 104 2.94 7.20 -9.71
N VAL A 105 3.52 7.90 -8.76
CA VAL A 105 4.74 7.46 -8.11
C VAL A 105 4.46 7.26 -6.63
N TYR A 106 5.23 6.39 -6.01
CA TYR A 106 5.10 6.14 -4.58
C TYR A 106 6.45 5.85 -3.96
N ASP A 107 6.53 6.05 -2.65
CA ASP A 107 7.58 5.47 -1.85
C ASP A 107 6.99 4.90 -0.56
N LEU A 108 7.70 3.96 0.02
CA LEU A 108 7.35 3.35 1.29
C LEU A 108 8.51 3.56 2.24
N GLU A 109 8.24 4.22 3.34
CA GLU A 109 9.23 4.52 4.37
C GLU A 109 8.90 3.77 5.65
N ILE A 110 9.94 3.36 6.35
CA ILE A 110 9.82 2.77 7.67
C ILE A 110 10.61 3.61 8.66
N ALA A 111 10.08 3.78 9.84
CA ALA A 111 10.70 4.55 10.89
C ALA A 111 10.80 3.74 12.17
N SER A 112 11.93 3.83 12.84
CA SER A 112 12.11 3.30 14.19
C SER A 112 12.33 4.44 15.16
N GLY A 113 11.74 4.33 16.35
CA GLY A 113 11.81 5.39 17.34
C GLY A 113 10.75 6.46 17.09
N SER A 114 10.90 7.60 17.75
CA SER A 114 9.92 8.68 17.67
C SER A 114 10.59 10.03 17.73
N GLY A 115 9.87 11.05 17.29
CA GLY A 115 10.32 12.42 17.33
C GLY A 115 11.50 12.68 16.41
N ALA A 116 12.33 13.66 16.76
CA ALA A 116 13.46 14.08 15.94
C ALA A 116 14.57 13.03 15.87
N GLN A 117 14.57 12.06 16.77
CA GLN A 117 15.57 11.00 16.81
C GLN A 117 15.15 9.74 16.07
N ALA A 118 13.98 9.72 15.48
CA ALA A 118 13.52 8.59 14.69
C ALA A 118 14.45 8.35 13.50
N ARG A 119 14.66 7.08 13.19
CA ARG A 119 15.44 6.71 12.01
C ARG A 119 14.47 6.32 10.91
N VAL A 120 14.51 7.08 9.83
CA VAL A 120 13.60 6.89 8.70
C VAL A 120 14.39 6.33 7.53
N THR A 121 13.90 5.22 6.97
CA THR A 121 14.52 4.56 5.83
C THR A 121 13.49 4.41 4.74
N ARG A 122 13.85 4.76 3.50
CA ARG A 122 13.01 4.47 2.35
C ARG A 122 13.29 3.05 1.92
N LEU A 123 12.29 2.17 2.09
CA LEU A 123 12.45 0.76 1.75
C LEU A 123 12.20 0.49 0.28
N LEU A 124 11.25 1.19 -0.30
CA LEU A 124 10.72 0.83 -1.61
C LEU A 124 10.24 2.09 -2.31
N GLU A 125 10.40 2.14 -3.61
CA GLU A 125 9.84 3.19 -4.45
C GLU A 125 9.48 2.62 -5.79
N GLY A 126 8.65 3.32 -6.54
CA GLY A 126 8.30 2.86 -7.87
C GLY A 126 7.15 3.63 -8.48
N VAL A 127 6.62 3.05 -9.54
CA VAL A 127 5.51 3.59 -10.32
C VAL A 127 4.30 2.69 -10.13
N ILE A 128 3.16 3.33 -9.91
CA ILE A 128 1.87 2.65 -9.86
C ILE A 128 1.10 3.02 -11.11
N THR A 129 0.70 2.01 -11.87
CA THR A 129 -0.18 2.19 -13.02
C THR A 129 -1.62 1.99 -12.55
N ILE A 130 -2.49 2.88 -12.97
CA ILE A 130 -3.89 2.83 -12.57
C ILE A 130 -4.73 2.41 -13.77
N SER A 131 -5.50 1.34 -13.58
CA SER A 131 -6.45 0.87 -14.57
C SER A 131 -7.84 1.24 -14.12
N ASN A 132 -8.51 2.09 -14.88
CA ASN A 132 -9.84 2.56 -14.51
C ASN A 132 -10.87 1.43 -14.62
N GLU A 133 -11.81 1.44 -13.70
CA GLU A 133 -12.89 0.47 -13.69
C GLU A 133 -13.89 0.80 -14.78
N VAL A 134 -14.22 -0.19 -15.58
CA VAL A 134 -15.29 -0.11 -16.59
C VAL A 134 -16.61 -0.50 -15.96
N THR A 135 -16.61 -1.57 -15.18
CA THR A 135 -17.81 -2.05 -14.49
C THR A 135 -17.94 -1.34 -13.15
N LYS A 136 -19.02 -0.59 -13.00
CA LYS A 136 -19.28 0.13 -11.76
C LYS A 136 -20.45 -0.51 -11.06
N GLY A 137 -20.29 -0.77 -9.76
CA GLY A 137 -21.24 -1.58 -9.01
C GLY A 137 -22.68 -1.10 -9.08
N SER A 138 -22.91 0.21 -9.02
CA SER A 138 -24.25 0.76 -8.99
C SER A 138 -24.99 0.68 -10.33
N SER A 139 -24.29 0.41 -11.41
CA SER A 139 -24.87 0.40 -12.76
C SER A 139 -25.10 -1.00 -13.32
N ASN A 140 -24.82 -2.04 -12.55
CA ASN A 140 -24.82 -3.43 -13.04
C ASN A 140 -25.77 -4.32 -12.26
N THR A 141 -26.94 -3.80 -11.92
CA THR A 141 -27.88 -4.52 -11.06
C THR A 141 -28.50 -5.74 -11.71
N ASN A 142 -28.47 -5.83 -13.05
CA ASN A 142 -29.15 -6.89 -13.79
C ASN A 142 -28.21 -7.92 -14.38
N MET A 143 -26.94 -7.89 -14.01
CA MET A 143 -25.97 -8.80 -14.60
C MET A 143 -25.66 -9.96 -13.68
N ASN A 144 -25.66 -11.17 -14.25
CA ASN A 144 -25.26 -12.39 -13.54
C ASN A 144 -23.83 -12.70 -13.85
N ILE A 145 -22.92 -12.09 -13.10
CA ILE A 145 -21.48 -12.28 -13.28
C ILE A 145 -20.98 -13.16 -12.16
N GLN A 146 -20.22 -14.19 -12.53
CA GLN A 146 -19.54 -15.07 -11.59
C GLN A 146 -18.06 -14.70 -11.57
N TYR A 147 -17.57 -14.43 -10.40
CA TYR A 147 -16.16 -14.11 -10.21
C TYR A 147 -15.41 -15.29 -9.65
#